data_3b3921a563ffbf2bf7d9289d819c71b6
#
_entry.id   3b3921a563ffbf2bf7d9289d819c71b6
#
_cell.length_a   1.000
_cell.length_b   1.000
_cell.length_c   1.000
_cell.angle_alpha   90.00
_cell.angle_beta   90.00
_cell.angle_gamma   90.00
#
_symmetry.space_group_name_H-M   'P 1'
#
loop_
_entity.id
_entity.type
_entity.pdbx_description
1 polymer ?
#
loop_
_entity_poly.entity_id
_entity_poly.type
_entity_poly.pdbx_seq_one_letter_code
_entity_poly.pdbx_strand_id
1 'polypeptide(L)'
;MNRLAGNVAVVLGAAGSGNMGQAIARRFAQEGARVVVGGRHEEALAALAAEIHGCHAVCDITRKRDVEGLAQTALDAWGRIDIAVNCAGWGLMAKLHDTTEEQIDKLMDLQFKGVFFFLQVFAERLAACGGGSIMTMSSASVYALLYNHAAYIGTKAGADALVRCFANEYGARGVKVNAIAPGLTATPMTEREMQMPGLEEVFLKEYPLGRLGTSQDVADAALWLASAESFITGQVLQANGGLTLRRNPLPREINASLAAAAPGARGA
;
A
#
# COMPACT_ATOMS: atom_id res chain seq x y z
N MET A 1 -9.72 20.60 -6.76
CA MET A 1 -11.00 19.98 -7.20
C MET A 1 -11.47 19.10 -6.07
N ASN A 2 -12.71 19.18 -5.65
CA ASN A 2 -13.23 18.37 -4.51
C ASN A 2 -13.80 17.02 -5.01
N ARG A 3 -12.95 16.19 -5.58
CA ARG A 3 -13.37 14.88 -6.17
C ARG A 3 -13.96 13.89 -5.17
N LEU A 4 -13.63 14.05 -3.89
CA LEU A 4 -14.11 13.21 -2.79
C LEU A 4 -14.99 14.00 -1.80
N ALA A 5 -15.54 15.14 -2.22
CA ALA A 5 -16.40 15.95 -1.37
C ALA A 5 -17.59 15.13 -0.81
N GLY A 6 -17.77 15.14 0.51
CA GLY A 6 -18.80 14.38 1.20
C GLY A 6 -18.50 12.89 1.45
N ASN A 7 -17.43 12.34 0.91
CA ASN A 7 -17.04 10.96 1.16
C ASN A 7 -16.34 10.81 2.52
N VAL A 8 -16.51 9.65 3.12
CA VAL A 8 -15.80 9.21 4.33
C VAL A 8 -14.79 8.12 3.94
N ALA A 9 -13.51 8.37 4.20
CA ALA A 9 -12.43 7.47 3.87
C ALA A 9 -11.75 6.93 5.13
N VAL A 10 -11.38 5.65 5.12
CA VAL A 10 -10.56 5.01 6.15
C VAL A 10 -9.23 4.60 5.53
N VAL A 11 -8.10 5.04 6.10
CA VAL A 11 -6.76 4.74 5.62
C VAL A 11 -5.96 4.05 6.72
N LEU A 12 -5.80 2.72 6.61
CA LEU A 12 -4.99 1.91 7.51
C LEU A 12 -3.53 1.88 7.05
N GLY A 13 -2.58 1.93 7.99
CA GLY A 13 -1.15 1.96 7.70
C GLY A 13 -0.58 3.37 7.56
N ALA A 14 -1.22 4.36 8.19
CA ALA A 14 -0.85 5.79 8.13
C ALA A 14 0.04 6.28 9.29
N ALA A 15 0.55 5.38 10.13
CA ALA A 15 1.33 5.74 11.32
C ALA A 15 2.82 6.03 11.06
N GLY A 16 3.36 5.74 9.88
CA GLY A 16 4.76 6.02 9.55
C GLY A 16 4.92 7.39 8.87
N SER A 17 5.80 8.25 9.38
CA SER A 17 6.07 9.56 8.76
C SER A 17 6.49 9.40 7.29
N GLY A 18 5.85 10.15 6.36
CA GLY A 18 6.18 10.14 4.94
C GLY A 18 5.79 8.87 4.18
N ASN A 19 5.08 7.92 4.79
CA ASN A 19 4.67 6.70 4.11
C ASN A 19 3.45 6.92 3.17
N MET A 20 3.17 5.90 2.35
CA MET A 20 2.06 5.93 1.38
C MET A 20 0.70 6.19 2.04
N GLY A 21 0.45 5.61 3.22
CA GLY A 21 -0.80 5.81 3.96
C GLY A 21 -1.03 7.26 4.35
N GLN A 22 0.02 7.96 4.82
CA GLN A 22 -0.06 9.40 5.11
C GLN A 22 -0.28 10.23 3.84
N ALA A 23 0.42 9.91 2.74
CA ALA A 23 0.25 10.63 1.49
C ALA A 23 -1.19 10.48 0.95
N ILE A 24 -1.75 9.27 1.00
CA ILE A 24 -3.14 8.99 0.62
C ILE A 24 -4.12 9.75 1.52
N ALA A 25 -3.94 9.71 2.84
CA ALA A 25 -4.81 10.39 3.78
C ALA A 25 -4.86 11.91 3.54
N ARG A 26 -3.69 12.55 3.36
CA ARG A 26 -3.59 13.98 3.01
C ARG A 26 -4.25 14.27 1.66
N ARG A 27 -3.97 13.45 0.65
CA ARG A 27 -4.54 13.62 -0.69
C ARG A 27 -6.06 13.53 -0.69
N PHE A 28 -6.62 12.59 0.05
CA PHE A 28 -8.07 12.44 0.18
C PHE A 28 -8.71 13.61 0.93
N ALA A 29 -8.09 14.07 2.01
CA ALA A 29 -8.55 15.26 2.73
C ALA A 29 -8.51 16.53 1.87
N GLN A 30 -7.45 16.73 1.07
CA GLN A 30 -7.33 17.83 0.11
C GLN A 30 -8.43 17.81 -0.96
N GLU A 31 -8.95 16.63 -1.28
CA GLU A 31 -10.08 16.46 -2.22
C GLU A 31 -11.45 16.44 -1.55
N GLY A 32 -11.51 16.84 -0.27
CA GLY A 32 -12.75 17.06 0.47
C GLY A 32 -13.32 15.84 1.18
N ALA A 33 -12.59 14.73 1.27
CA ALA A 33 -13.01 13.58 2.08
C ALA A 33 -12.81 13.86 3.59
N ARG A 34 -13.70 13.31 4.41
CA ARG A 34 -13.48 13.12 5.84
C ARG A 34 -12.67 11.84 6.04
N VAL A 35 -11.56 11.90 6.78
CA VAL A 35 -10.62 10.78 6.82
C VAL A 35 -10.43 10.26 8.25
N VAL A 36 -10.56 8.93 8.43
CA VAL A 36 -10.05 8.21 9.60
C VAL A 36 -8.72 7.57 9.25
N VAL A 37 -7.69 7.83 10.03
CA VAL A 37 -6.38 7.19 9.88
C VAL A 37 -6.17 6.11 10.93
N GLY A 38 -5.64 4.96 10.50
CA GLY A 38 -5.39 3.79 11.34
C GLY A 38 -3.96 3.30 11.28
N GLY A 39 -3.51 2.65 12.36
CA GLY A 39 -2.18 2.06 12.48
C GLY A 39 -1.83 1.76 13.93
N ARG A 40 -0.58 1.43 14.23
CA ARG A 40 -0.16 0.97 15.57
C ARG A 40 0.43 2.06 16.48
N HIS A 41 0.81 3.21 15.92
CA HIS A 41 1.48 4.29 16.66
C HIS A 41 0.53 5.47 16.84
N GLU A 42 -0.08 5.55 18.00
CA GLU A 42 -1.16 6.49 18.33
C GLU A 42 -0.76 7.95 18.15
N GLU A 43 0.41 8.35 18.67
CA GLU A 43 0.89 9.73 18.59
C GLU A 43 1.00 10.23 17.13
N ALA A 44 1.57 9.40 16.25
CA ALA A 44 1.71 9.75 14.83
C ALA A 44 0.35 9.84 14.13
N LEU A 45 -0.59 8.97 14.50
CA LEU A 45 -1.96 9.01 13.98
C LEU A 45 -2.72 10.24 14.45
N ALA A 46 -2.60 10.59 15.75
CA ALA A 46 -3.25 11.77 16.33
C ALA A 46 -2.73 13.06 15.67
N ALA A 47 -1.41 13.16 15.46
CA ALA A 47 -0.80 14.30 14.75
C ALA A 47 -1.31 14.44 13.31
N LEU A 48 -1.36 13.34 12.56
CA LEU A 48 -1.90 13.35 11.20
C LEU A 48 -3.40 13.67 11.17
N ALA A 49 -4.18 13.09 12.08
CA ALA A 49 -5.61 13.37 12.18
C ALA A 49 -5.89 14.85 12.46
N ALA A 50 -5.11 15.46 13.36
CA ALA A 50 -5.20 16.91 13.64
C ALA A 50 -4.85 17.75 12.40
N GLU A 51 -3.79 17.38 11.67
CA GLU A 51 -3.36 18.08 10.44
C GLU A 51 -4.46 18.08 9.37
N ILE A 52 -5.13 16.94 9.16
CA ILE A 52 -6.13 16.78 8.10
C ILE A 52 -7.57 17.00 8.58
N HIS A 53 -7.77 17.46 9.81
CA HIS A 53 -9.08 17.63 10.45
C HIS A 53 -9.94 16.36 10.42
N GLY A 54 -9.29 15.19 10.62
CA GLY A 54 -9.90 13.87 10.61
C GLY A 54 -9.97 13.23 12.00
N CYS A 55 -10.18 11.92 12.01
CA CYS A 55 -10.15 11.07 13.20
C CYS A 55 -9.04 10.04 13.11
N HIS A 56 -8.71 9.39 14.23
CA HIS A 56 -7.76 8.28 14.24
C HIS A 56 -8.23 7.14 15.14
N ALA A 57 -7.70 5.94 14.87
CA ALA A 57 -7.86 4.78 15.73
C ALA A 57 -6.60 3.91 15.70
N VAL A 58 -6.21 3.36 16.87
CA VAL A 58 -5.16 2.34 16.92
C VAL A 58 -5.72 1.04 16.35
N CYS A 59 -4.99 0.46 15.40
CA CYS A 59 -5.41 -0.76 14.72
C CYS A 59 -4.19 -1.63 14.35
N ASP A 60 -4.18 -2.86 14.85
CA ASP A 60 -3.33 -3.93 14.35
C ASP A 60 -4.14 -4.78 13.37
N ILE A 61 -3.80 -4.75 12.09
CA ILE A 61 -4.52 -5.47 11.04
C ILE A 61 -4.57 -6.99 11.26
N THR A 62 -3.63 -7.55 12.05
CA THR A 62 -3.60 -8.98 12.36
C THR A 62 -4.71 -9.40 13.32
N ARG A 63 -5.42 -8.43 13.91
CA ARG A 63 -6.52 -8.62 14.84
C ARG A 63 -7.82 -8.11 14.22
N LYS A 64 -8.72 -9.02 13.86
CA LYS A 64 -9.99 -8.66 13.22
C LYS A 64 -10.79 -7.62 14.02
N ARG A 65 -10.84 -7.75 15.35
CA ARG A 65 -11.56 -6.81 16.23
C ARG A 65 -11.02 -5.38 16.12
N ASP A 66 -9.71 -5.19 15.88
CA ASP A 66 -9.12 -3.87 15.74
C ASP A 66 -9.55 -3.24 14.40
N VAL A 67 -9.65 -4.07 13.34
CA VAL A 67 -10.18 -3.64 12.04
C VAL A 67 -11.67 -3.26 12.13
N GLU A 68 -12.45 -4.02 12.90
CA GLU A 68 -13.85 -3.71 13.20
C GLU A 68 -13.98 -2.39 13.97
N GLY A 69 -13.11 -2.16 14.96
CA GLY A 69 -13.03 -0.91 15.73
C GLY A 69 -12.68 0.29 14.85
N LEU A 70 -11.71 0.12 13.93
CA LEU A 70 -11.34 1.16 12.97
C LEU A 70 -12.52 1.55 12.06
N ALA A 71 -13.28 0.58 11.56
CA ALA A 71 -14.48 0.85 10.78
C ALA A 71 -15.56 1.53 11.61
N GLN A 72 -15.72 1.11 12.89
CA GLN A 72 -16.71 1.70 13.81
C GLN A 72 -16.40 3.16 14.10
N THR A 73 -15.13 3.55 14.25
CA THR A 73 -14.72 4.96 14.42
C THR A 73 -15.27 5.86 13.30
N ALA A 74 -15.24 5.40 12.05
CA ALA A 74 -15.79 6.19 10.93
C ALA A 74 -17.31 6.27 10.98
N LEU A 75 -17.99 5.17 11.34
CA LEU A 75 -19.45 5.13 11.47
C LEU A 75 -19.94 6.00 12.63
N ASP A 76 -19.25 5.99 13.77
CA ASP A 76 -19.61 6.82 14.94
C ASP A 76 -19.43 8.32 14.64
N ALA A 77 -18.37 8.67 13.89
CA ALA A 77 -18.07 10.05 13.57
C ALA A 77 -18.99 10.63 12.47
N TRP A 78 -19.35 9.84 11.45
CA TRP A 78 -20.02 10.36 10.24
C TRP A 78 -21.12 9.48 9.66
N GLY A 79 -21.44 8.35 10.27
CA GLY A 79 -22.57 7.48 9.91
C GLY A 79 -22.39 6.67 8.64
N ARG A 80 -21.23 6.75 7.96
CA ARG A 80 -20.97 6.06 6.68
C ARG A 80 -19.50 5.80 6.44
N ILE A 81 -19.21 4.90 5.48
CA ILE A 81 -17.88 4.66 4.92
C ILE A 81 -18.05 4.52 3.40
N ASP A 82 -17.28 5.27 2.63
CA ASP A 82 -17.31 5.25 1.17
C ASP A 82 -16.02 4.68 0.58
N ILE A 83 -14.91 4.84 1.30
CA ILE A 83 -13.58 4.46 0.81
C ILE A 83 -12.81 3.77 1.96
N ALA A 84 -12.14 2.66 1.65
CA ALA A 84 -11.22 2.00 2.58
C ALA A 84 -9.90 1.67 1.88
N VAL A 85 -8.77 2.05 2.48
CA VAL A 85 -7.42 1.81 1.94
C VAL A 85 -6.55 1.11 2.98
N ASN A 86 -5.97 -0.02 2.60
CA ASN A 86 -4.99 -0.72 3.42
C ASN A 86 -3.58 -0.53 2.87
N CYS A 87 -2.76 0.23 3.60
CA CYS A 87 -1.33 0.43 3.35
C CYS A 87 -0.44 -0.32 4.35
N ALA A 88 -1.01 -1.11 5.25
CA ALA A 88 -0.22 -1.90 6.20
C ALA A 88 0.57 -2.98 5.47
N GLY A 89 1.84 -3.12 5.80
CA GLY A 89 2.73 -4.09 5.19
C GLY A 89 4.10 -4.11 5.86
N TRP A 90 4.87 -5.11 5.50
CA TRP A 90 6.26 -5.27 5.92
C TRP A 90 7.08 -5.86 4.78
N GLY A 91 8.22 -5.23 4.46
CA GLY A 91 9.18 -5.76 3.49
C GLY A 91 10.08 -6.81 4.14
N LEU A 92 10.26 -7.95 3.47
CA LEU A 92 11.22 -8.95 3.87
C LEU A 92 12.16 -9.24 2.71
N MET A 93 13.46 -9.05 2.94
CA MET A 93 14.53 -9.52 2.05
C MET A 93 15.29 -10.64 2.75
N ALA A 94 15.07 -11.88 2.31
CA ALA A 94 15.74 -13.07 2.81
C ALA A 94 15.98 -14.06 1.67
N LYS A 95 17.15 -14.74 1.67
CA LYS A 95 17.41 -15.80 0.69
C LYS A 95 16.39 -16.93 0.86
N LEU A 96 16.08 -17.64 -0.23
CA LEU A 96 15.06 -18.69 -0.22
C LEU A 96 15.25 -19.73 0.89
N HIS A 97 16.47 -20.21 1.05
CA HIS A 97 16.79 -21.27 2.03
C HIS A 97 17.08 -20.74 3.44
N ASP A 98 17.22 -19.41 3.60
CA ASP A 98 17.46 -18.78 4.91
C ASP A 98 16.15 -18.16 5.48
N THR A 99 15.04 -18.22 4.72
CA THR A 99 13.75 -17.72 5.20
C THR A 99 13.18 -18.62 6.28
N THR A 100 12.94 -18.07 7.46
CA THR A 100 12.47 -18.83 8.62
C THR A 100 10.93 -18.95 8.66
N GLU A 101 10.44 -19.93 9.44
CA GLU A 101 9.01 -20.12 9.67
C GLU A 101 8.38 -18.87 10.28
N GLU A 102 9.02 -18.25 11.29
CA GLU A 102 8.51 -17.05 11.94
C GLU A 102 8.40 -15.84 10.98
N GLN A 103 9.32 -15.75 10.01
CA GLN A 103 9.24 -14.72 8.97
C GLN A 103 8.08 -14.95 8.03
N ILE A 104 7.82 -16.21 7.66
CA ILE A 104 6.68 -16.60 6.82
C ILE A 104 5.38 -16.32 7.57
N ASP A 105 5.26 -16.78 8.82
CA ASP A 105 4.07 -16.58 9.65
C ASP A 105 3.75 -15.10 9.84
N LYS A 106 4.75 -14.28 10.13
CA LYS A 106 4.59 -12.84 10.26
C LYS A 106 4.08 -12.18 8.97
N LEU A 107 4.60 -12.60 7.81
CA LEU A 107 4.11 -12.11 6.51
C LEU A 107 2.68 -12.58 6.24
N MET A 108 2.39 -13.86 6.50
CA MET A 108 1.06 -14.43 6.33
C MET A 108 0.03 -13.74 7.23
N ASP A 109 0.36 -13.52 8.49
CA ASP A 109 -0.52 -12.83 9.43
C ASP A 109 -0.81 -11.39 8.98
N LEU A 110 0.23 -10.66 8.56
CA LEU A 110 0.10 -9.24 8.21
C LEU A 110 -0.49 -9.03 6.81
N GLN A 111 0.05 -9.74 5.79
CA GLN A 111 -0.18 -9.40 4.39
C GLN A 111 -1.16 -10.32 3.67
N PHE A 112 -1.57 -11.43 4.30
CA PHE A 112 -2.62 -12.29 3.77
C PHE A 112 -3.83 -12.32 4.71
N LYS A 113 -3.69 -12.84 5.92
CA LYS A 113 -4.78 -12.91 6.91
C LYS A 113 -5.31 -11.54 7.30
N GLY A 114 -4.41 -10.59 7.58
CA GLY A 114 -4.80 -9.21 7.89
C GLY A 114 -5.51 -8.52 6.72
N VAL A 115 -5.03 -8.72 5.48
CA VAL A 115 -5.72 -8.21 4.28
C VAL A 115 -7.09 -8.85 4.13
N PHE A 116 -7.23 -10.16 4.40
CA PHE A 116 -8.53 -10.82 4.38
C PHE A 116 -9.50 -10.20 5.39
N PHE A 117 -9.06 -9.96 6.63
CA PHE A 117 -9.88 -9.31 7.65
C PHE A 117 -10.29 -7.90 7.24
N PHE A 118 -9.37 -7.13 6.68
CA PHE A 118 -9.65 -5.79 6.16
C PHE A 118 -10.73 -5.83 5.06
N LEU A 119 -10.54 -6.67 4.05
CA LEU A 119 -11.51 -6.83 2.97
C LEU A 119 -12.87 -7.29 3.50
N GLN A 120 -12.90 -8.28 4.40
CA GLN A 120 -14.13 -8.82 4.97
C GLN A 120 -14.94 -7.75 5.73
N VAL A 121 -14.28 -6.99 6.60
CA VAL A 121 -14.95 -5.96 7.40
C VAL A 121 -15.44 -4.81 6.52
N PHE A 122 -14.55 -4.28 5.67
CA PHE A 122 -14.90 -3.10 4.88
C PHE A 122 -15.84 -3.40 3.72
N ALA A 123 -15.80 -4.59 3.10
CA ALA A 123 -16.75 -4.95 2.05
C ALA A 123 -18.19 -4.97 2.58
N GLU A 124 -18.44 -5.56 3.74
CA GLU A 124 -19.76 -5.54 4.37
C GLU A 124 -20.20 -4.12 4.78
N ARG A 125 -19.31 -3.32 5.38
CA ARG A 125 -19.65 -1.96 5.81
C ARG A 125 -19.94 -1.04 4.63
N LEU A 126 -19.12 -1.08 3.58
CA LEU A 126 -19.35 -0.28 2.38
C LEU A 126 -20.67 -0.71 1.68
N ALA A 127 -20.89 -2.00 1.53
CA ALA A 127 -22.14 -2.51 0.94
C ALA A 127 -23.39 -2.07 1.73
N ALA A 128 -23.31 -2.01 3.07
CA ALA A 128 -24.38 -1.50 3.93
C ALA A 128 -24.58 0.03 3.77
N CYS A 129 -23.53 0.77 3.38
CA CYS A 129 -23.58 2.21 3.10
C CYS A 129 -23.98 2.55 1.65
N GLY A 130 -24.30 1.57 0.82
CA GLY A 130 -24.70 1.77 -0.58
C GLY A 130 -23.58 1.60 -1.61
N GLY A 131 -22.47 1.01 -1.22
CA GLY A 131 -21.29 0.75 -2.07
C GLY A 131 -20.10 1.65 -1.76
N GLY A 132 -19.07 1.59 -2.60
CA GLY A 132 -17.85 2.38 -2.42
C GLY A 132 -16.61 1.72 -3.01
N SER A 133 -15.42 2.11 -2.55
CA SER A 133 -14.15 1.64 -3.09
C SER A 133 -13.20 1.13 -2.00
N ILE A 134 -12.70 -0.08 -2.16
CA ILE A 134 -11.67 -0.67 -1.30
C ILE A 134 -10.37 -0.82 -2.10
N MET A 135 -9.24 -0.48 -1.47
CA MET A 135 -7.92 -0.61 -2.08
C MET A 135 -6.94 -1.28 -1.11
N THR A 136 -6.07 -2.14 -1.66
CA THR A 136 -4.94 -2.73 -0.94
C THR A 136 -3.63 -2.40 -1.65
N MET A 137 -2.49 -2.49 -0.95
CA MET A 137 -1.18 -2.34 -1.57
C MET A 137 -0.63 -3.71 -1.97
N SER A 138 -0.54 -3.92 -3.29
CA SER A 138 0.24 -5.00 -3.92
C SER A 138 1.72 -4.60 -4.06
N SER A 139 2.43 -5.14 -5.01
CA SER A 139 3.80 -4.77 -5.37
C SER A 139 4.09 -5.12 -6.82
N ALA A 140 4.86 -4.28 -7.51
CA ALA A 140 5.38 -4.60 -8.83
C ALA A 140 6.22 -5.89 -8.84
N SER A 141 6.80 -6.27 -7.69
CA SER A 141 7.60 -7.50 -7.55
C SER A 141 6.78 -8.79 -7.76
N VAL A 142 5.45 -8.74 -7.71
CA VAL A 142 4.57 -9.87 -8.07
C VAL A 142 4.69 -10.18 -9.57
N TYR A 143 4.95 -9.17 -10.39
CA TYR A 143 4.98 -9.25 -11.84
C TYR A 143 6.42 -9.21 -12.41
N ALA A 144 7.28 -8.36 -11.85
CA ALA A 144 8.70 -8.29 -12.12
C ALA A 144 9.45 -8.82 -10.89
N LEU A 145 9.74 -10.13 -10.85
CA LEU A 145 10.27 -10.80 -9.68
C LEU A 145 11.57 -10.15 -9.19
N LEU A 146 11.67 -9.97 -7.86
CA LEU A 146 12.85 -9.46 -7.19
C LEU A 146 13.51 -10.57 -6.37
N TYR A 147 14.82 -10.72 -6.49
CA TYR A 147 15.59 -11.73 -5.74
C TYR A 147 15.45 -11.52 -4.23
N ASN A 148 15.50 -12.62 -3.49
CA ASN A 148 15.41 -12.66 -2.02
C ASN A 148 14.08 -12.13 -1.43
N HIS A 149 12.99 -12.13 -2.21
CA HIS A 149 11.68 -11.64 -1.77
C HIS A 149 10.56 -12.67 -1.90
N ALA A 150 10.88 -13.97 -2.01
CA ALA A 150 9.89 -15.00 -2.36
C ALA A 150 8.69 -15.04 -1.40
N ALA A 151 8.91 -15.07 -0.08
CA ALA A 151 7.83 -15.08 0.91
C ALA A 151 6.97 -13.81 0.84
N TYR A 152 7.60 -12.64 0.70
CA TYR A 152 6.89 -11.37 0.48
C TYR A 152 6.06 -11.39 -0.80
N ILE A 153 6.65 -11.79 -1.94
CA ILE A 153 5.95 -11.87 -3.24
C ILE A 153 4.77 -12.83 -3.17
N GLY A 154 4.97 -14.00 -2.53
CA GLY A 154 3.93 -15.01 -2.37
C GLY A 154 2.71 -14.48 -1.61
N THR A 155 2.93 -13.75 -0.51
CA THR A 155 1.82 -13.15 0.26
C THR A 155 1.10 -12.04 -0.52
N LYS A 156 1.85 -11.21 -1.27
CA LYS A 156 1.25 -10.16 -2.12
C LYS A 156 0.44 -10.76 -3.28
N ALA A 157 0.95 -11.80 -3.93
CA ALA A 157 0.21 -12.52 -4.98
C ALA A 157 -1.07 -13.17 -4.43
N GLY A 158 -1.02 -13.75 -3.23
CA GLY A 158 -2.20 -14.26 -2.53
C GLY A 158 -3.22 -13.16 -2.22
N ALA A 159 -2.77 -12.00 -1.75
CA ALA A 159 -3.64 -10.84 -1.51
C ALA A 159 -4.28 -10.30 -2.79
N ASP A 160 -3.58 -10.31 -3.93
CA ASP A 160 -4.13 -9.95 -5.24
C ASP A 160 -5.25 -10.92 -5.68
N ALA A 161 -5.15 -12.21 -5.32
CA ALA A 161 -6.23 -13.17 -5.54
C ALA A 161 -7.45 -12.83 -4.68
N LEU A 162 -7.27 -12.46 -3.39
CA LEU A 162 -8.37 -12.02 -2.52
C LEU A 162 -9.10 -10.80 -3.11
N VAL A 163 -8.36 -9.82 -3.63
CA VAL A 163 -8.95 -8.64 -4.30
C VAL A 163 -9.93 -9.06 -5.39
N ARG A 164 -9.58 -10.03 -6.24
CA ARG A 164 -10.47 -10.52 -7.30
C ARG A 164 -11.69 -11.24 -6.76
N CYS A 165 -11.54 -12.07 -5.71
CA CYS A 165 -12.65 -12.76 -5.08
C CYS A 165 -13.66 -11.76 -4.50
N PHE A 166 -13.20 -10.81 -3.68
CA PHE A 166 -14.07 -9.81 -3.08
C PHE A 166 -14.70 -8.87 -4.12
N ALA A 167 -13.96 -8.49 -5.16
CA ALA A 167 -14.52 -7.70 -6.27
C ALA A 167 -15.68 -8.42 -6.97
N ASN A 168 -15.52 -9.72 -7.21
CA ASN A 168 -16.55 -10.55 -7.86
C ASN A 168 -17.79 -10.71 -6.96
N GLU A 169 -17.59 -10.95 -5.66
CA GLU A 169 -18.70 -11.23 -4.73
C GLU A 169 -19.47 -9.96 -4.33
N TYR A 170 -18.78 -8.83 -4.19
CA TYR A 170 -19.39 -7.58 -3.70
C TYR A 170 -19.71 -6.56 -4.80
N GLY A 171 -19.34 -6.84 -6.05
CA GLY A 171 -19.61 -5.94 -7.19
C GLY A 171 -21.08 -5.62 -7.38
N ALA A 172 -21.97 -6.62 -7.26
CA ALA A 172 -23.42 -6.43 -7.34
C ALA A 172 -24.01 -5.56 -6.20
N ARG A 173 -23.26 -5.39 -5.11
CA ARG A 173 -23.61 -4.51 -3.98
C ARG A 173 -22.93 -3.12 -4.08
N GLY A 174 -22.39 -2.77 -5.26
CA GLY A 174 -21.77 -1.48 -5.53
C GLY A 174 -20.36 -1.29 -4.95
N VAL A 175 -19.70 -2.35 -4.45
CA VAL A 175 -18.37 -2.26 -3.86
C VAL A 175 -17.30 -2.59 -4.92
N LYS A 176 -16.43 -1.62 -5.22
CA LYS A 176 -15.25 -1.81 -6.05
C LYS A 176 -14.08 -2.25 -5.15
N VAL A 177 -13.36 -3.30 -5.52
CA VAL A 177 -12.19 -3.77 -4.79
C VAL A 177 -11.00 -3.89 -5.74
N ASN A 178 -9.92 -3.14 -5.47
CA ASN A 178 -8.73 -3.10 -6.30
C ASN A 178 -7.45 -3.15 -5.47
N ALA A 179 -6.33 -3.38 -6.13
CA ALA A 179 -5.00 -3.19 -5.55
C ALA A 179 -4.20 -2.16 -6.36
N ILE A 180 -3.21 -1.55 -5.72
CA ILE A 180 -2.19 -0.73 -6.37
C ILE A 180 -0.86 -1.44 -6.22
N ALA A 181 -0.10 -1.57 -7.30
CA ALA A 181 1.23 -2.20 -7.32
C ALA A 181 2.32 -1.15 -7.57
N PRO A 182 2.87 -0.54 -6.51
CA PRO A 182 4.01 0.35 -6.61
C PRO A 182 5.27 -0.43 -7.02
N GLY A 183 6.21 0.25 -7.68
CA GLY A 183 7.58 -0.17 -7.81
C GLY A 183 8.43 0.17 -6.58
N LEU A 184 9.75 0.22 -6.72
CA LEU A 184 10.62 0.79 -5.70
C LEU A 184 10.21 2.27 -5.52
N THR A 185 9.82 2.60 -4.31
CA THR A 185 9.24 3.90 -3.95
C THR A 185 9.98 4.43 -2.73
N ALA A 186 10.36 5.70 -2.77
CA ALA A 186 10.97 6.38 -1.63
C ALA A 186 9.96 6.48 -0.47
N THR A 187 10.16 5.66 0.55
CA THR A 187 9.33 5.57 1.76
C THR A 187 10.21 5.20 2.96
N PRO A 188 9.76 5.36 4.19
CA PRO A 188 10.50 4.89 5.37
C PRO A 188 10.85 3.39 5.34
N MET A 189 10.05 2.57 4.64
CA MET A 189 10.32 1.14 4.46
C MET A 189 11.57 0.88 3.59
N THR A 190 11.86 1.75 2.64
CA THR A 190 12.96 1.64 1.67
C THR A 190 14.06 2.69 1.89
N GLU A 191 14.00 3.44 2.99
CA GLU A 191 14.92 4.54 3.28
C GLU A 191 16.38 4.07 3.35
N ARG A 192 16.62 2.93 4.01
CA ARG A 192 17.96 2.36 4.13
C ARG A 192 18.54 1.98 2.77
N GLU A 193 17.74 1.35 1.93
CA GLU A 193 18.09 0.95 0.58
C GLU A 193 18.36 2.19 -0.29
N MET A 194 17.51 3.21 -0.19
CA MET A 194 17.63 4.45 -0.95
C MET A 194 18.91 5.27 -0.60
N GLN A 195 19.45 5.07 0.59
CA GLN A 195 20.71 5.69 1.01
C GLN A 195 21.95 4.95 0.51
N MET A 196 21.81 3.77 -0.09
CA MET A 196 22.94 2.98 -0.60
C MET A 196 23.46 3.58 -1.92
N PRO A 197 24.72 4.11 -1.97
CA PRO A 197 25.26 4.70 -3.20
C PRO A 197 25.28 3.68 -4.35
N GLY A 198 24.78 4.08 -5.53
CA GLY A 198 24.73 3.23 -6.72
C GLY A 198 23.49 2.33 -6.82
N LEU A 199 22.65 2.23 -5.76
CA LEU A 199 21.44 1.42 -5.82
C LEU A 199 20.39 2.06 -6.72
N GLU A 200 20.15 3.35 -6.56
CA GLU A 200 19.15 4.07 -7.35
C GLU A 200 19.47 3.98 -8.84
N GLU A 201 20.72 4.18 -9.24
CA GLU A 201 21.16 4.17 -10.64
C GLU A 201 20.89 2.83 -11.35
N VAL A 202 21.06 1.70 -10.63
CA VAL A 202 20.81 0.39 -11.22
C VAL A 202 19.33 0.10 -11.38
N PHE A 203 18.48 0.60 -10.47
CA PHE A 203 17.03 0.49 -10.61
C PHE A 203 16.48 1.43 -11.67
N LEU A 204 16.97 2.66 -11.78
CA LEU A 204 16.50 3.65 -12.77
C LEU A 204 16.61 3.15 -14.21
N LYS A 205 17.60 2.30 -14.53
CA LYS A 205 17.74 1.68 -15.86
C LYS A 205 16.53 0.84 -16.26
N GLU A 206 15.78 0.34 -15.29
CA GLU A 206 14.61 -0.52 -15.52
C GLU A 206 13.28 0.25 -15.46
N TYR A 207 13.32 1.56 -15.20
CA TYR A 207 12.12 2.40 -15.15
C TYR A 207 11.96 3.21 -16.44
N PRO A 208 10.98 2.85 -17.32
CA PRO A 208 10.73 3.61 -18.55
C PRO A 208 10.48 5.12 -18.34
N LEU A 209 9.84 5.51 -17.22
CA LEU A 209 9.61 6.92 -16.90
C LEU A 209 10.84 7.65 -16.32
N GLY A 210 12.01 6.97 -16.20
CA GLY A 210 13.29 7.58 -15.83
C GLY A 210 13.38 8.07 -14.38
N ARG A 211 12.45 7.72 -13.51
CA ARG A 211 12.48 8.01 -12.06
C ARG A 211 11.84 6.91 -11.25
N LEU A 212 12.21 6.82 -9.99
CA LEU A 212 11.53 5.98 -9.01
C LEU A 212 10.17 6.57 -8.62
N GLY A 213 9.31 5.74 -8.06
CA GLY A 213 8.02 6.16 -7.54
C GLY A 213 8.12 6.98 -6.25
N THR A 214 7.10 7.76 -5.98
CA THR A 214 6.91 8.50 -4.73
C THR A 214 5.60 8.08 -4.06
N SER A 215 5.46 8.35 -2.76
CA SER A 215 4.19 8.16 -2.05
C SER A 215 3.05 8.95 -2.70
N GLN A 216 3.35 10.09 -3.35
CA GLN A 216 2.36 10.90 -4.04
C GLN A 216 1.84 10.22 -5.31
N ASP A 217 2.69 9.54 -6.09
CA ASP A 217 2.24 8.78 -7.27
C ASP A 217 1.21 7.71 -6.89
N VAL A 218 1.43 7.06 -5.74
CA VAL A 218 0.48 6.06 -5.20
C VAL A 218 -0.81 6.73 -4.71
N ALA A 219 -0.71 7.91 -4.08
CA ALA A 219 -1.87 8.66 -3.60
C ALA A 219 -2.75 9.14 -4.75
N ASP A 220 -2.17 9.57 -5.87
CA ASP A 220 -2.91 9.98 -7.06
C ASP A 220 -3.60 8.81 -7.76
N ALA A 221 -2.96 7.63 -7.79
CA ALA A 221 -3.57 6.39 -8.26
C ALA A 221 -4.75 5.97 -7.35
N ALA A 222 -4.58 6.07 -6.02
CA ALA A 222 -5.63 5.80 -5.05
C ALA A 222 -6.82 6.76 -5.20
N LEU A 223 -6.55 8.05 -5.43
CA LEU A 223 -7.59 9.04 -5.70
C LEU A 223 -8.44 8.67 -6.92
N TRP A 224 -7.79 8.25 -8.01
CA TRP A 224 -8.49 7.82 -9.21
C TRP A 224 -9.41 6.61 -8.92
N LEU A 225 -8.89 5.57 -8.27
CA LEU A 225 -9.67 4.38 -7.93
C LEU A 225 -10.80 4.66 -6.94
N ALA A 226 -10.64 5.64 -6.06
CA ALA A 226 -11.65 6.08 -5.10
C ALA A 226 -12.79 6.87 -5.77
N SER A 227 -12.50 7.57 -6.86
CA SER A 227 -13.46 8.49 -7.49
C SER A 227 -14.70 7.77 -8.04
N ALA A 228 -15.81 8.51 -8.13
CA ALA A 228 -17.06 8.02 -8.72
C ALA A 228 -16.93 7.71 -10.23
N GLU A 229 -15.98 8.35 -10.90
CA GLU A 229 -15.71 8.16 -12.34
C GLU A 229 -15.02 6.83 -12.65
N SER A 230 -14.41 6.19 -11.64
CA SER A 230 -13.68 4.93 -11.82
C SER A 230 -14.64 3.75 -12.01
N PHE A 231 -14.65 3.16 -13.20
CA PHE A 231 -15.36 1.92 -13.52
C PHE A 231 -14.41 0.72 -13.50
N ILE A 232 -13.62 0.60 -12.38
CA ILE A 232 -12.56 -0.40 -12.23
C ILE A 232 -12.82 -1.22 -10.96
N THR A 233 -12.87 -2.55 -11.08
CA THR A 233 -12.92 -3.49 -9.96
C THR A 233 -12.17 -4.78 -10.29
N GLY A 234 -11.61 -5.45 -9.29
CA GLY A 234 -10.86 -6.70 -9.43
C GLY A 234 -9.48 -6.53 -10.08
N GLN A 235 -8.95 -5.30 -10.18
CA GLN A 235 -7.71 -5.02 -10.88
C GLN A 235 -6.55 -4.73 -9.92
N VAL A 236 -5.33 -5.00 -10.41
CA VAL A 236 -4.09 -4.55 -9.80
C VAL A 236 -3.49 -3.46 -10.67
N LEU A 237 -3.69 -2.21 -10.26
CA LEU A 237 -3.21 -1.04 -10.99
C LEU A 237 -1.70 -0.88 -10.81
N GLN A 238 -0.96 -0.92 -11.90
CA GLN A 238 0.50 -0.80 -11.91
C GLN A 238 0.92 0.67 -11.79
N ALA A 239 1.24 1.15 -10.58
CA ALA A 239 1.76 2.49 -10.31
C ALA A 239 3.29 2.43 -10.10
N ASN A 240 4.04 1.99 -11.11
CA ASN A 240 5.44 1.60 -11.00
C ASN A 240 6.37 2.17 -12.09
N GLY A 241 5.97 3.24 -12.77
CA GLY A 241 6.80 3.88 -13.79
C GLY A 241 7.15 3.00 -15.00
N GLY A 242 6.41 1.91 -15.20
CA GLY A 242 6.62 0.95 -16.29
C GLY A 242 7.63 -0.17 -15.97
N LEU A 243 8.07 -0.32 -14.70
CA LEU A 243 9.00 -1.37 -14.29
C LEU A 243 8.57 -2.77 -14.78
N THR A 244 7.27 -3.08 -14.72
CA THR A 244 6.74 -4.40 -15.13
C THR A 244 6.76 -4.65 -16.63
N LEU A 245 7.10 -3.66 -17.45
CA LEU A 245 7.41 -3.86 -18.88
C LEU A 245 8.85 -4.35 -19.08
N ARG A 246 9.66 -4.31 -18.05
CA ARG A 246 11.05 -4.74 -17.98
C ARG A 246 11.22 -5.77 -16.87
N ARG A 247 12.24 -5.62 -16.01
CA ARG A 247 12.56 -6.52 -14.90
C ARG A 247 13.17 -5.77 -13.72
N ASN A 248 13.27 -6.40 -12.59
CA ASN A 248 14.14 -5.90 -11.52
C ASN A 248 15.62 -6.20 -11.84
N PRO A 249 16.56 -5.37 -11.35
CA PRO A 249 17.99 -5.62 -11.48
C PRO A 249 18.39 -6.96 -10.86
N LEU A 250 19.36 -7.63 -11.47
CA LEU A 250 19.91 -8.88 -10.94
C LEU A 250 20.90 -8.57 -9.78
N PRO A 251 21.08 -9.50 -8.82
CA PRO A 251 22.01 -9.30 -7.70
C PRO A 251 23.44 -8.91 -8.14
N ARG A 252 23.93 -9.47 -9.26
CA ARG A 252 25.24 -9.12 -9.82
C ARG A 252 25.32 -7.67 -10.30
N GLU A 253 24.23 -7.13 -10.85
CA GLU A 253 24.16 -5.75 -11.34
C GLU A 253 24.10 -4.77 -10.16
N ILE A 254 23.31 -5.11 -9.13
CA ILE A 254 23.25 -4.36 -7.88
C ILE A 254 24.64 -4.32 -7.23
N ASN A 255 25.29 -5.48 -7.04
CA ASN A 255 26.59 -5.57 -6.43
C ASN A 255 27.67 -4.80 -7.22
N ALA A 256 27.66 -4.87 -8.54
CA ALA A 256 28.57 -4.11 -9.40
C ALA A 256 28.37 -2.59 -9.26
N SER A 257 27.12 -2.12 -9.21
CA SER A 257 26.81 -0.69 -9.04
C SER A 257 27.24 -0.17 -7.66
N LEU A 258 26.97 -0.93 -6.60
CA LEU A 258 27.40 -0.60 -5.23
C LEU A 258 28.93 -0.55 -5.13
N ALA A 259 29.62 -1.50 -5.72
CA ALA A 259 31.09 -1.54 -5.73
C ALA A 259 31.71 -0.34 -6.47
N ALA A 260 31.11 0.06 -7.61
CA ALA A 260 31.57 1.22 -8.38
C ALA A 260 31.31 2.57 -7.68
N ALA A 261 30.32 2.63 -6.81
CA ALA A 261 29.97 3.82 -6.04
C ALA A 261 30.69 3.90 -4.67
N ALA A 262 31.40 2.85 -4.27
CA ALA A 262 32.14 2.82 -3.00
C ALA A 262 33.23 3.89 -2.94
N PRO A 263 33.44 4.56 -1.78
CA PRO A 263 34.53 5.51 -1.61
C PRO A 263 35.90 4.85 -1.90
N GLY A 264 36.63 5.37 -2.90
CA GLY A 264 37.95 4.83 -3.34
C GLY A 264 37.94 4.08 -4.67
N ALA A 265 36.76 3.77 -5.27
CA ALA A 265 36.69 3.07 -6.56
C ALA A 265 37.05 3.97 -7.79
N ARG A 266 37.18 5.29 -7.61
CA ARG A 266 37.49 6.26 -8.69
C ARG A 266 38.95 6.66 -8.80
N GLY A 267 39.87 5.88 -8.23
CA GLY A 267 41.29 6.20 -8.13
C GLY A 267 42.25 5.07 -8.53
N ALA A 268 41.81 4.07 -9.29
CA ALA A 268 42.69 3.02 -9.81
C ALA A 268 42.62 2.98 -11.35
#